data_9a62c70f1654eb22ce85d7d3d78bcf1c
#
_entry.id   9a62c70f1654eb22ce85d7d3d78bcf1c
#
_cell.length_a   1.000
_cell.length_b   1.000
_cell.length_c   1.000
_cell.angle_alpha   90.00
_cell.angle_beta   90.00
_cell.angle_gamma   90.00
#
_symmetry.space_group_name_H-M   'P 1'
#
loop_
_entity.id
_entity.type
_entity.pdbx_description
1 polymer ?
#
loop_
_entity_poly.entity_id
_entity_poly.type
_entity_poly.pdbx_seq_one_letter_code
_entity_poly.pdbx_strand_id
1 'polypeptide(L)'
;MKISQKGLYALQSLMMLTRRYNQGAIRIRDIAYEEDLPEKFLELILLELKNARIVESVRGAKGGYQLRRPPSEIRLSEIIRLIDGPLAPFGDAEQLRSLIDRDADHRALYQVFLDVRDAAAKILENTTLADLMNKPSGGALRRSSKKKKTEASVLPMIVGGSDRGER
;
A
#
# COMPACT_ATOMS: atom_id res chain seq x y z
N MET A 1 12.93 -10.59 2.45
CA MET A 1 11.92 -9.59 2.88
C MET A 1 10.72 -9.71 1.95
N LYS A 2 9.56 -9.97 2.50
CA LYS A 2 8.30 -9.98 1.76
C LYS A 2 7.44 -8.87 2.37
N ILE A 3 7.07 -7.88 1.57
CA ILE A 3 6.09 -6.88 2.01
C ILE A 3 4.72 -7.56 2.01
N SER A 4 4.02 -7.54 3.14
CA SER A 4 2.68 -8.09 3.24
C SER A 4 1.67 -7.24 2.45
N GLN A 5 0.49 -7.80 2.17
CA GLN A 5 -0.62 -7.03 1.60
C GLN A 5 -0.99 -5.85 2.51
N LYS A 6 -0.94 -6.04 3.83
CA LYS A 6 -1.15 -5.00 4.84
C LYS A 6 -0.11 -3.88 4.72
N GLY A 7 1.17 -4.23 4.60
CA GLY A 7 2.26 -3.27 4.41
C GLY A 7 2.12 -2.47 3.11
N LEU A 8 1.71 -3.14 2.01
CA LEU A 8 1.45 -2.45 0.75
C LEU A 8 0.29 -1.46 0.89
N TYR A 9 -0.83 -1.85 1.50
CA TYR A 9 -1.97 -0.97 1.72
C TYR A 9 -1.64 0.22 2.65
N ALA A 10 -0.83 -0.02 3.69
CA ALA A 10 -0.33 1.05 4.55
C ALA A 10 0.48 2.09 3.76
N LEU A 11 1.39 1.64 2.91
CA LEU A 11 2.20 2.52 2.06
C LEU A 11 1.35 3.29 1.04
N GLN A 12 0.38 2.64 0.38
CA GLN A 12 -0.54 3.30 -0.58
C GLN A 12 -1.36 4.39 0.10
N SER A 13 -1.96 4.10 1.26
CA SER A 13 -2.74 5.09 2.02
C SER A 13 -1.89 6.27 2.49
N LEU A 14 -0.67 6.00 2.96
CA LEU A 14 0.27 7.06 3.36
C LEU A 14 0.74 7.92 2.18
N MET A 15 0.92 7.34 1.00
CA MET A 15 1.23 8.11 -0.21
C MET A 15 0.08 9.05 -0.59
N MET A 16 -1.16 8.60 -0.47
CA MET A 16 -2.32 9.48 -0.69
C MET A 16 -2.36 10.62 0.33
N LEU A 17 -2.18 10.33 1.62
CA LEU A 17 -2.10 11.36 2.66
C LEU A 17 -0.93 12.33 2.42
N THR A 18 0.17 11.85 1.86
CA THR A 18 1.33 12.68 1.49
C THR A 18 0.99 13.66 0.38
N ARG A 19 0.29 13.22 -0.68
CA ARG A 19 -0.17 14.10 -1.79
C ARG A 19 -1.07 15.23 -1.30
N ARG A 20 -1.80 15.00 -0.22
CA ARG A 20 -2.75 15.94 0.40
C ARG A 20 -2.22 16.55 1.70
N TYR A 21 -0.92 16.48 1.94
CA TYR A 21 -0.32 17.04 3.15
C TYR A 21 -0.62 18.55 3.27
N ASN A 22 -1.03 18.99 4.45
CA ASN A 22 -1.49 20.37 4.76
C ASN A 22 -2.78 20.83 4.01
N GLN A 23 -3.52 19.92 3.38
CA GLN A 23 -4.80 20.25 2.72
C GLN A 23 -6.03 19.82 3.55
N GLY A 24 -5.79 19.35 4.78
CA GLY A 24 -6.82 18.84 5.69
C GLY A 24 -6.93 17.31 5.70
N ALA A 25 -7.78 16.84 6.60
CA ALA A 25 -7.97 15.39 6.81
C ALA A 25 -8.79 14.76 5.67
N ILE A 26 -8.47 13.53 5.31
CA ILE A 26 -9.14 12.74 4.28
C ILE A 26 -9.96 11.64 4.95
N ARG A 27 -11.23 11.50 4.54
CA ARG A 27 -12.10 10.45 5.07
C ARG A 27 -11.60 9.08 4.63
N ILE A 28 -11.77 8.10 5.50
CA ILE A 28 -11.31 6.73 5.24
C ILE A 28 -11.90 6.15 3.96
N ARG A 29 -13.20 6.38 3.72
CA ARG A 29 -13.89 5.94 2.50
C ARG A 29 -13.31 6.56 1.23
N ASP A 30 -12.83 7.81 1.31
CA ASP A 30 -12.24 8.50 0.16
C ASP A 30 -10.85 7.92 -0.15
N ILE A 31 -10.06 7.57 0.90
CA ILE A 31 -8.80 6.85 0.76
C ILE A 31 -9.04 5.46 0.17
N ALA A 32 -10.01 4.72 0.70
CA ALA A 32 -10.37 3.38 0.24
C ALA A 32 -10.79 3.38 -1.22
N TYR A 33 -11.59 4.37 -1.63
CA TYR A 33 -12.07 4.51 -3.01
C TYR A 33 -10.95 4.90 -3.99
N GLU A 34 -10.13 5.91 -3.67
CA GLU A 34 -9.09 6.40 -4.57
C GLU A 34 -7.96 5.37 -4.77
N GLU A 35 -7.61 4.63 -3.72
CA GLU A 35 -6.52 3.63 -3.77
C GLU A 35 -7.02 2.18 -4.02
N ASP A 36 -8.35 2.00 -4.20
CA ASP A 36 -8.99 0.68 -4.40
C ASP A 36 -8.67 -0.32 -3.28
N LEU A 37 -8.87 0.13 -2.03
CA LEU A 37 -8.59 -0.63 -0.82
C LEU A 37 -9.86 -1.04 -0.08
N PRO A 38 -9.89 -2.22 0.58
CA PRO A 38 -11.02 -2.61 1.43
C PRO A 38 -11.11 -1.69 2.66
N GLU A 39 -12.22 -0.96 2.81
CA GLU A 39 -12.39 0.06 3.86
C GLU A 39 -12.18 -0.50 5.27
N LYS A 40 -12.79 -1.65 5.58
CA LYS A 40 -12.65 -2.30 6.90
C LYS A 40 -11.20 -2.69 7.23
N PHE A 41 -10.44 -3.07 6.22
CA PHE A 41 -9.04 -3.42 6.41
C PHE A 41 -8.18 -2.17 6.60
N LEU A 42 -8.52 -1.10 5.89
CA LEU A 42 -7.88 0.20 6.01
C LEU A 42 -8.09 0.83 7.39
N GLU A 43 -9.26 0.63 8.03
CA GLU A 43 -9.52 1.07 9.41
C GLU A 43 -8.48 0.52 10.39
N LEU A 44 -8.17 -0.77 10.31
CA LEU A 44 -7.18 -1.41 11.17
C LEU A 44 -5.77 -0.86 10.93
N ILE A 45 -5.41 -0.65 9.67
CA ILE A 45 -4.11 -0.09 9.27
C ILE A 45 -3.96 1.34 9.80
N LEU A 46 -4.96 2.20 9.57
CA LEU A 46 -4.92 3.60 10.02
C LEU A 46 -4.93 3.72 11.54
N LEU A 47 -5.60 2.80 12.25
CA LEU A 47 -5.54 2.74 13.72
C LEU A 47 -4.11 2.43 14.21
N GLU A 48 -3.44 1.47 13.59
CA GLU A 48 -2.07 1.10 13.93
C GLU A 48 -1.08 2.24 13.63
N LEU A 49 -1.20 2.86 12.46
CA LEU A 49 -0.42 4.05 12.07
C LEU A 49 -0.66 5.23 13.02
N LYS A 50 -1.89 5.41 13.51
CA LYS A 50 -2.25 6.43 14.51
C LYS A 50 -1.60 6.14 15.86
N ASN A 51 -1.64 4.89 16.32
CA ASN A 51 -1.00 4.48 17.57
C ASN A 51 0.51 4.70 17.52
N ALA A 52 1.14 4.49 16.37
CA ALA A 52 2.54 4.79 16.11
C ALA A 52 2.83 6.28 15.85
N ARG A 53 1.83 7.17 15.94
CA ARG A 53 1.96 8.60 15.73
C ARG A 53 2.46 9.02 14.33
N ILE A 54 2.22 8.19 13.33
CA ILE A 54 2.50 8.52 11.91
C ILE A 54 1.36 9.33 11.33
N VAL A 55 0.11 8.94 11.65
CA VAL A 55 -1.10 9.68 11.27
C VAL A 55 -1.87 10.13 12.52
N GLU A 56 -2.78 11.06 12.35
CA GLU A 56 -3.75 11.46 13.35
C GLU A 56 -5.15 11.50 12.76
N SER A 57 -6.17 11.36 13.63
CA SER A 57 -7.57 11.46 13.24
C SER A 57 -8.16 12.80 13.67
N VAL A 58 -8.83 13.47 12.76
CA VAL A 58 -9.58 14.71 12.98
C VAL A 58 -11.07 14.37 13.06
N ARG A 59 -11.78 14.89 14.08
CA ARG A 59 -13.23 14.70 14.26
C ARG A 59 -14.03 15.78 13.53
N GLY A 60 -15.31 15.48 13.25
CA GLY A 60 -16.28 16.44 12.71
C GLY A 60 -16.61 16.24 11.25
N ALA A 61 -17.42 17.15 10.67
CA ALA A 61 -17.93 17.04 9.30
C ALA A 61 -16.85 16.99 8.23
N LYS A 62 -15.71 17.67 8.49
CA LYS A 62 -14.47 17.62 7.66
C LYS A 62 -13.41 16.73 8.27
N GLY A 63 -13.81 15.75 9.10
CA GLY A 63 -12.91 14.84 9.77
C GLY A 63 -12.38 13.75 8.85
N GLY A 64 -11.39 13.00 9.36
CA GLY A 64 -10.71 11.94 8.65
C GLY A 64 -9.33 11.69 9.21
N TYR A 65 -8.41 11.29 8.37
CA TYR A 65 -7.01 11.03 8.71
C TYR A 65 -6.08 11.98 7.95
N GLN A 66 -5.01 12.39 8.59
CA GLN A 66 -3.93 13.17 8.01
C GLN A 66 -2.58 12.75 8.59
N LEU A 67 -1.49 13.10 7.92
CA LEU A 67 -0.14 12.88 8.49
C LEU A 67 0.05 13.77 9.71
N ARG A 68 0.62 13.21 10.77
CA ARG A 68 0.92 13.95 12.02
C ARG A 68 2.18 14.78 11.93
N ARG A 69 3.11 14.39 11.06
CA ARG A 69 4.41 15.05 10.85
C ARG A 69 4.74 15.15 9.36
N PRO A 70 5.71 16.00 8.98
CA PRO A 70 6.07 16.18 7.59
C PRO A 70 6.45 14.86 6.90
N PRO A 71 6.05 14.65 5.63
CA PRO A 71 6.42 13.46 4.87
C PRO A 71 7.93 13.21 4.77
N SER A 72 8.75 14.27 4.84
CA SER A 72 10.21 14.21 4.86
C SER A 72 10.79 13.59 6.14
N GLU A 73 10.01 13.47 7.19
CA GLU A 73 10.40 12.88 8.47
C GLU A 73 9.92 11.45 8.64
N ILE A 74 9.12 10.92 7.69
CA ILE A 74 8.55 9.57 7.76
C ILE A 74 9.31 8.67 6.80
N ARG A 75 10.11 7.75 7.36
CA ARG A 75 10.94 6.82 6.58
C ARG A 75 10.17 5.54 6.24
N LEU A 76 10.45 4.95 5.07
CA LEU A 76 9.84 3.69 4.68
C LEU A 76 10.17 2.55 5.65
N SER A 77 11.39 2.54 6.19
CA SER A 77 11.83 1.54 7.17
C SER A 77 10.96 1.55 8.44
N GLU A 78 10.50 2.72 8.88
CA GLU A 78 9.63 2.86 10.05
C GLU A 78 8.27 2.22 9.80
N ILE A 79 7.67 2.49 8.64
CA ILE A 79 6.37 1.96 8.26
C ILE A 79 6.43 0.43 8.12
N ILE A 80 7.46 -0.08 7.42
CA ILE A 80 7.60 -1.51 7.18
C ILE A 80 7.88 -2.26 8.50
N ARG A 81 8.74 -1.72 9.38
CA ARG A 81 8.99 -2.32 10.70
C ARG A 81 7.73 -2.36 11.58
N LEU A 82 6.90 -1.33 11.50
CA LEU A 82 5.65 -1.27 12.24
C LEU A 82 4.66 -2.34 11.78
N ILE A 83 4.47 -2.50 10.48
CA ILE A 83 3.42 -3.34 9.89
C ILE A 83 3.86 -4.78 9.69
N ASP A 84 5.07 -4.99 9.20
CA ASP A 84 5.60 -6.29 8.75
C ASP A 84 6.71 -6.83 9.65
N GLY A 85 7.15 -6.04 10.62
CA GLY A 85 8.23 -6.44 11.52
C GLY A 85 9.63 -6.18 10.96
N PRO A 86 10.64 -6.91 11.43
CA PRO A 86 12.04 -6.65 11.09
C PRO A 86 12.34 -6.68 9.59
N LEU A 87 13.22 -5.78 9.14
CA LEU A 87 13.72 -5.72 7.77
C LEU A 87 14.78 -6.81 7.53
N ALA A 88 14.38 -8.07 7.66
CA ALA A 88 15.32 -9.19 7.64
C ALA A 88 14.96 -10.20 6.53
N PRO A 89 15.44 -10.01 5.29
CA PRO A 89 15.16 -10.97 4.21
C PRO A 89 15.75 -12.37 4.46
N PHE A 90 16.82 -12.49 5.23
CA PHE A 90 17.57 -13.73 5.47
C PHE A 90 17.82 -14.01 6.97
N GLY A 91 16.92 -13.54 7.84
CA GLY A 91 17.13 -13.61 9.27
C GLY A 91 17.64 -12.29 9.86
N ASP A 92 17.88 -12.29 11.15
CA ASP A 92 18.37 -11.10 11.81
C ASP A 92 19.92 -10.96 11.63
N ALA A 93 20.45 -9.73 11.79
CA ALA A 93 21.87 -9.46 11.60
C ALA A 93 22.75 -10.20 12.59
N GLU A 94 22.28 -10.38 13.81
CA GLU A 94 23.03 -11.07 14.87
C GLU A 94 23.15 -12.55 14.55
N GLN A 95 22.09 -13.16 14.08
CA GLN A 95 22.05 -14.54 13.60
C GLN A 95 23.04 -14.76 12.45
N LEU A 96 23.03 -13.88 11.44
CA LEU A 96 23.96 -13.97 10.30
C LEU A 96 25.41 -13.80 10.73
N ARG A 97 25.71 -12.85 11.62
CA ARG A 97 27.07 -12.68 12.17
C ARG A 97 27.53 -13.90 12.95
N SER A 98 26.63 -14.46 13.76
CA SER A 98 26.93 -15.69 14.49
C SER A 98 27.25 -16.89 13.57
N LEU A 99 26.59 -17.00 12.41
CA LEU A 99 26.86 -18.01 11.40
C LEU A 99 28.21 -17.75 10.71
N ILE A 100 28.53 -16.50 10.38
CA ILE A 100 29.84 -16.07 9.82
C ILE A 100 31.00 -16.47 10.73
N ASP A 101 30.79 -16.34 12.05
CA ASP A 101 31.83 -16.65 13.03
C ASP A 101 32.03 -18.16 13.27
N ARG A 102 30.94 -18.94 13.20
CA ARG A 102 30.96 -20.38 13.55
C ARG A 102 31.26 -21.30 12.38
N ASP A 103 30.86 -20.91 11.17
CA ASP A 103 30.89 -21.74 9.97
C ASP A 103 31.88 -21.14 8.95
N ALA A 104 33.14 -21.56 9.04
CA ALA A 104 34.20 -21.07 8.17
C ALA A 104 33.96 -21.46 6.70
N ASP A 105 33.40 -22.63 6.45
CA ASP A 105 33.22 -23.18 5.11
C ASP A 105 32.13 -22.39 4.32
N HIS A 106 31.13 -21.89 5.00
CA HIS A 106 30.03 -21.13 4.36
C HIS A 106 30.07 -19.63 4.68
N ARG A 107 31.12 -19.13 5.29
CA ARG A 107 31.28 -17.72 5.70
C ARG A 107 30.97 -16.74 4.58
N ALA A 108 31.49 -16.98 3.38
CA ALA A 108 31.28 -16.11 2.23
C ALA A 108 29.77 -16.01 1.83
N LEU A 109 29.01 -17.11 1.95
CA LEU A 109 27.59 -17.14 1.68
C LEU A 109 26.81 -16.28 2.69
N TYR A 110 27.08 -16.43 3.98
CA TYR A 110 26.43 -15.67 5.04
C TYR A 110 26.78 -14.18 4.97
N GLN A 111 28.02 -13.85 4.55
CA GLN A 111 28.41 -12.47 4.31
C GLN A 111 27.58 -11.82 3.21
N VAL A 112 27.34 -12.52 2.09
CA VAL A 112 26.47 -12.01 1.01
C VAL A 112 25.05 -11.76 1.51
N PHE A 113 24.50 -12.65 2.34
CA PHE A 113 23.17 -12.45 2.93
C PHE A 113 23.12 -11.23 3.85
N LEU A 114 24.17 -11.03 4.65
CA LEU A 114 24.28 -9.84 5.50
C LEU A 114 24.37 -8.56 4.66
N ASP A 115 25.17 -8.55 3.61
CA ASP A 115 25.35 -7.40 2.71
C ASP A 115 24.04 -7.04 2.00
N VAL A 116 23.29 -8.03 1.49
CA VAL A 116 21.97 -7.80 0.86
C VAL A 116 20.97 -7.22 1.86
N ARG A 117 20.95 -7.78 3.08
CA ARG A 117 20.10 -7.28 4.17
C ARG A 117 20.44 -5.82 4.48
N ASP A 118 21.71 -5.50 4.66
CA ASP A 118 22.17 -4.16 5.05
C ASP A 118 21.93 -3.14 3.93
N ALA A 119 22.12 -3.53 2.67
CA ALA A 119 21.81 -2.71 1.51
C ALA A 119 20.31 -2.39 1.45
N ALA A 120 19.43 -3.39 1.65
CA ALA A 120 17.99 -3.18 1.67
C ALA A 120 17.56 -2.26 2.83
N ALA A 121 18.09 -2.50 4.04
CA ALA A 121 17.82 -1.67 5.20
C ALA A 121 18.25 -0.22 4.96
N LYS A 122 19.44 0.00 4.43
CA LYS A 122 20.00 1.33 4.11
C LYS A 122 19.10 2.09 3.12
N ILE A 123 18.59 1.44 2.07
CA ILE A 123 17.69 2.06 1.09
C ILE A 123 16.41 2.51 1.79
N LEU A 124 15.79 1.66 2.58
CA LEU A 124 14.52 1.95 3.24
C LEU A 124 14.66 3.00 4.36
N GLU A 125 15.80 3.03 5.06
CA GLU A 125 16.12 4.00 6.11
C GLU A 125 16.40 5.39 5.55
N ASN A 126 16.92 5.47 4.33
CA ASN A 126 17.24 6.73 3.66
C ASN A 126 16.17 7.19 2.67
N THR A 127 15.03 6.49 2.57
CA THR A 127 13.90 6.89 1.71
C THR A 127 12.73 7.33 2.57
N THR A 128 12.26 8.55 2.38
CA THR A 128 11.09 9.13 3.05
C THR A 128 9.86 9.10 2.16
N LEU A 129 8.67 9.38 2.72
CA LEU A 129 7.45 9.55 1.94
C LEU A 129 7.57 10.73 0.96
N ALA A 130 8.26 11.80 1.34
CA ALA A 130 8.52 12.95 0.45
C ALA A 130 9.37 12.55 -0.76
N ASP A 131 10.38 11.71 -0.57
CA ASP A 131 11.24 11.24 -1.67
C ASP A 131 10.45 10.43 -2.70
N LEU A 132 9.43 9.68 -2.27
CA LEU A 132 8.57 8.93 -3.20
C LEU A 132 7.74 9.84 -4.10
N MET A 133 7.35 11.03 -3.63
CA MET A 133 6.62 12.01 -4.44
C MET A 133 7.51 12.65 -5.50
N ASN A 134 8.80 12.77 -5.23
CA ASN A 134 9.77 13.39 -6.12
C ASN A 134 10.41 12.40 -7.12
N LYS A 135 10.26 11.08 -6.89
CA LYS A 135 10.73 10.09 -7.86
C LYS A 135 9.86 10.15 -9.10
N PRO A 136 10.45 10.31 -10.31
CA PRO A 136 9.66 10.26 -11.54
C PRO A 136 8.96 8.91 -11.61
N SER A 137 7.63 8.95 -11.73
CA SER A 137 6.82 7.76 -11.97
C SER A 137 7.29 7.17 -13.29
N GLY A 138 8.06 6.10 -13.27
CA GLY A 138 8.46 5.42 -14.50
C GLY A 138 7.21 5.03 -15.27
N GLY A 139 7.01 5.67 -16.43
CA GLY A 139 5.98 5.39 -17.41
C GLY A 139 4.56 5.26 -16.83
N ALA A 140 3.76 6.31 -17.00
CA ALA A 140 2.33 6.26 -16.71
C ALA A 140 1.66 5.12 -17.48
N LEU A 141 1.49 3.97 -16.87
CA LEU A 141 0.43 3.05 -17.24
C LEU A 141 -0.89 3.77 -16.93
N ARG A 142 -1.45 4.45 -17.95
CA ARG A 142 -2.79 5.02 -17.90
C ARG A 142 -3.73 3.92 -17.40
N ARG A 143 -4.22 4.05 -16.16
CA ARG A 143 -5.35 3.27 -15.69
C ARG A 143 -6.49 3.53 -16.67
N SER A 144 -6.74 2.59 -17.56
CA SER A 144 -7.94 2.55 -18.38
C SER A 144 -9.11 2.44 -17.41
N SER A 145 -9.89 3.51 -17.29
CA SER A 145 -11.15 3.50 -16.59
C SER A 145 -12.05 2.47 -17.27
N LYS A 146 -12.24 1.32 -16.64
CA LYS A 146 -13.21 0.32 -17.05
C LYS A 146 -14.59 0.91 -16.80
N LYS A 147 -15.11 1.62 -17.81
CA LYS A 147 -16.49 2.08 -17.90
C LYS A 147 -17.37 0.83 -17.86
N LYS A 148 -18.04 0.58 -16.75
CA LYS A 148 -19.02 -0.49 -16.59
C LYS A 148 -20.19 -0.16 -17.53
N LYS A 149 -20.19 -0.78 -18.70
CA LYS A 149 -21.30 -0.71 -19.66
C LYS A 149 -22.41 -1.59 -19.10
N THR A 150 -23.40 -0.97 -18.49
CA THR A 150 -24.67 -1.61 -18.14
C THR A 150 -25.43 -1.78 -19.45
N GLU A 151 -25.32 -2.92 -20.08
CA GLU A 151 -26.23 -3.32 -21.15
C GLU A 151 -27.52 -3.82 -20.50
N ALA A 152 -28.53 -2.95 -20.50
CA ALA A 152 -29.89 -3.38 -20.31
C ALA A 152 -30.32 -4.13 -21.57
N SER A 153 -30.37 -5.45 -21.48
CA SER A 153 -30.97 -6.32 -22.49
C SER A 153 -32.47 -6.10 -22.48
N VAL A 154 -32.95 -5.36 -23.47
CA VAL A 154 -34.36 -5.29 -23.79
C VAL A 154 -34.68 -6.48 -24.70
N LEU A 155 -35.40 -7.47 -24.19
CA LEU A 155 -35.98 -8.55 -24.95
C LEU A 155 -37.09 -7.98 -25.86
N PRO A 156 -37.11 -8.27 -27.16
CA PRO A 156 -38.26 -7.97 -27.99
C PRO A 156 -39.40 -8.96 -27.71
N MET A 157 -40.56 -8.41 -27.32
CA MET A 157 -41.83 -9.15 -27.30
C MET A 157 -42.17 -9.61 -28.72
N ILE A 158 -42.28 -10.90 -28.90
CA ILE A 158 -42.87 -11.49 -30.12
C ILE A 158 -44.37 -11.42 -29.93
N VAL A 159 -44.98 -10.51 -30.69
CA VAL A 159 -46.46 -10.44 -30.88
C VAL A 159 -46.85 -11.57 -31.80
N GLY A 160 -47.70 -12.46 -31.30
CA GLY A 160 -48.33 -13.50 -32.10
C GLY A 160 -49.31 -12.88 -33.12
N GLY A 161 -49.06 -13.14 -34.37
CA GLY A 161 -49.98 -12.95 -35.46
C GLY A 161 -50.76 -14.20 -35.74
N SER A 162 -52.02 -14.21 -35.39
CA SER A 162 -53.05 -15.10 -35.86
C SER A 162 -53.23 -14.89 -37.37
N ASP A 163 -53.18 -15.91 -38.17
CA ASP A 163 -53.95 -15.89 -39.42
C ASP A 163 -54.59 -17.26 -39.72
N ARG A 164 -55.85 -17.10 -40.18
CA ARG A 164 -56.82 -18.10 -40.54
C ARG A 164 -56.56 -18.58 -41.98
N GLY A 165 -57.09 -19.68 -42.29
CA GLY A 165 -57.44 -20.03 -43.68
C GLY A 165 -57.30 -21.54 -43.92
N GLU A 166 -58.38 -22.23 -43.75
CA GLU A 166 -59.28 -22.78 -44.80
C GLU A 166 -58.61 -23.84 -45.71
N ARG A 167 -59.04 -24.96 -45.58
CA ARG A 167 -59.69 -26.07 -46.39
C ARG A 167 -59.19 -27.44 -46.03
#